data_7244be2415f4d883c8b939610a87ba8a
#
_entry.id   7244be2415f4d883c8b939610a87ba8a
#
_cell.length_a   1.000
_cell.length_b   1.000
_cell.length_c   1.000
_cell.angle_alpha   90.00
_cell.angle_beta   90.00
_cell.angle_gamma   90.00
#
_symmetry.space_group_name_H-M   'P 1'
#
loop_
_entity.id
_entity.type
_entity.pdbx_description
1 polymer ?
#
loop_
_entity_poly.entity_id
_entity_poly.type
_entity_poly.pdbx_seq_one_letter_code
_entity_poly.pdbx_strand_id
1 'polypeptide(L)'
;NILFRVIKYLLELNLWSNTTRHQAKDSCKNNIKLIDFVEQYAAARQVEGRKNYTGRSGSVRSLIKHLKALGAEDTLLVEVDLDFCQQFVTYLRSAQDMHHHLKTPKKLAESTILSKIKIFSAVLNEAVRFRLLEENPMGLLHTIHHTARVQKERAFLLQGEIRKVMKAPCAYPLLKEAFSLSILTGLRKSDIFSLKAADLIKRDGIYYIKKTCVKTQQELIIPLSDEAEACLERSTGCRLAELDKENETLLFSSLSSSRLNEKLRTWLKEAGITDKHITFHCARHTFATQALAMGVDIYTVSQLLGHTHISTTQVYVHSLLQKKQEAIRLIAGMAA
;
A
#
# COMPACT_ATOMS: atom_id res chain seq x y z
N ASN A 1 -16.99 11.04 19.68
CA ASN A 1 -18.45 10.90 19.82
C ASN A 1 -19.29 12.06 19.25
N ILE A 2 -18.65 12.97 18.52
CA ILE A 2 -19.32 14.11 17.87
C ILE A 2 -19.95 13.66 16.53
N LEU A 3 -19.33 12.75 15.77
CA LEU A 3 -19.94 12.18 14.55
C LEU A 3 -21.23 11.41 14.89
N PHE A 4 -21.22 10.68 16.01
CA PHE A 4 -22.45 10.05 16.53
C PHE A 4 -23.46 11.09 16.99
N ARG A 5 -22.99 12.21 17.57
CA ARG A 5 -23.85 13.37 17.91
C ARG A 5 -24.34 14.10 16.65
N VAL A 6 -23.48 14.29 15.64
CA VAL A 6 -23.87 14.92 14.35
C VAL A 6 -24.81 13.99 13.57
N ILE A 7 -24.54 12.69 13.51
CA ILE A 7 -25.43 11.70 12.87
C ILE A 7 -26.72 11.57 13.68
N LYS A 8 -26.65 11.49 15.01
CA LYS A 8 -27.82 11.46 15.87
C LYS A 8 -28.62 12.75 15.77
N TYR A 9 -27.95 13.89 15.76
CA TYR A 9 -28.55 15.21 15.56
C TYR A 9 -29.17 15.36 14.16
N LEU A 10 -28.54 14.85 13.10
CA LEU A 10 -29.11 14.81 11.74
C LEU A 10 -30.29 13.84 11.63
N LEU A 11 -30.30 12.76 12.40
CA LEU A 11 -31.43 11.80 12.48
C LEU A 11 -32.58 12.37 13.35
N GLU A 12 -32.25 13.05 14.46
CA GLU A 12 -33.22 13.72 15.33
C GLU A 12 -33.88 14.93 14.63
N LEU A 13 -33.19 15.59 13.70
CA LEU A 13 -33.75 16.66 12.85
C LEU A 13 -34.85 16.18 11.88
N ASN A 14 -35.02 14.88 11.71
CA ASN A 14 -36.18 14.35 10.97
C ASN A 14 -37.52 14.47 11.73
N LEU A 15 -37.49 14.87 13.00
CA LEU A 15 -38.65 15.00 13.86
C LEU A 15 -39.14 16.48 14.05
N TRP A 16 -38.44 17.47 13.45
CA TRP A 16 -38.76 18.90 13.66
C TRP A 16 -39.22 19.58 12.37
N SER A 17 -40.00 20.67 12.53
CA SER A 17 -40.56 21.45 11.41
C SER A 17 -39.50 22.14 10.55
N ASN A 18 -39.80 22.32 9.25
CA ASN A 18 -38.81 22.75 8.23
C ASN A 18 -38.09 24.10 8.52
N THR A 19 -38.73 25.04 9.19
CA THR A 19 -38.17 26.37 9.42
C THR A 19 -37.12 26.40 10.54
N THR A 20 -37.33 25.69 11.65
CA THR A 20 -36.39 25.57 12.77
C THR A 20 -35.19 24.66 12.42
N ARG A 21 -35.36 23.75 11.44
CA ARG A 21 -34.31 22.89 10.87
C ARG A 21 -33.21 23.68 10.18
N HIS A 22 -33.55 24.72 9.41
CA HIS A 22 -32.55 25.48 8.65
C HIS A 22 -31.66 26.31 9.56
N GLN A 23 -32.23 27.03 10.51
CA GLN A 23 -31.44 27.88 11.42
C GLN A 23 -30.53 27.12 12.39
N ALA A 24 -30.99 25.97 12.93
CA ALA A 24 -30.17 25.13 13.80
C ALA A 24 -29.07 24.36 13.00
N LYS A 25 -29.33 24.01 11.74
CA LYS A 25 -28.31 23.42 10.84
C LYS A 25 -27.19 24.41 10.53
N ASP A 26 -27.53 25.66 10.24
CA ASP A 26 -26.55 26.68 9.84
C ASP A 26 -25.66 27.09 11.03
N SER A 27 -26.22 27.20 12.23
CA SER A 27 -25.44 27.45 13.45
C SER A 27 -24.45 26.34 13.80
N CYS A 28 -24.81 25.08 13.60
CA CYS A 28 -23.91 23.94 13.85
C CYS A 28 -22.86 23.76 12.76
N LYS A 29 -23.19 24.02 11.49
CA LYS A 29 -22.23 23.95 10.38
C LYS A 29 -21.10 24.93 10.55
N ASN A 30 -21.40 26.13 11.02
CA ASN A 30 -20.45 27.24 11.12
C ASN A 30 -19.44 27.09 12.27
N ASN A 31 -19.51 26.04 13.08
CA ASN A 31 -18.68 25.87 14.27
C ASN A 31 -17.84 24.59 14.30
N ILE A 32 -17.76 23.86 13.18
CA ILE A 32 -16.99 22.61 13.09
C ILE A 32 -15.56 22.95 12.68
N LYS A 33 -14.57 22.65 13.55
CA LYS A 33 -13.17 22.78 13.18
C LYS A 33 -12.76 21.72 12.15
N LEU A 34 -11.97 22.14 11.17
CA LEU A 34 -11.46 21.26 10.12
C LEU A 34 -10.74 20.02 10.69
N ILE A 35 -9.85 20.23 11.68
CA ILE A 35 -9.07 19.13 12.27
C ILE A 35 -9.96 18.14 12.99
N ASP A 36 -10.96 18.61 13.74
CA ASP A 36 -11.91 17.73 14.44
C ASP A 36 -12.71 16.89 13.45
N PHE A 37 -13.11 17.46 12.32
CA PHE A 37 -13.79 16.72 11.26
C PHE A 37 -12.88 15.66 10.62
N VAL A 38 -11.61 15.99 10.36
CA VAL A 38 -10.61 15.04 9.83
C VAL A 38 -10.36 13.89 10.80
N GLU A 39 -10.30 14.15 12.11
CA GLU A 39 -10.14 13.11 13.15
C GLU A 39 -11.35 12.18 13.22
N GLN A 40 -12.56 12.74 13.14
CA GLN A 40 -13.80 11.96 13.10
C GLN A 40 -13.90 11.11 11.85
N TYR A 41 -13.53 11.65 10.70
CA TYR A 41 -13.43 10.88 9.44
C TYR A 41 -12.48 9.69 9.60
N ALA A 42 -11.32 9.89 10.24
CA ALA A 42 -10.37 8.82 10.51
C ALA A 42 -10.96 7.73 11.40
N ALA A 43 -11.66 8.12 12.48
CA ALA A 43 -12.28 7.21 13.43
C ALA A 43 -13.40 6.38 12.79
N ALA A 44 -14.27 7.00 11.98
CA ALA A 44 -15.34 6.32 11.27
C ALA A 44 -14.79 5.25 10.30
N ARG A 45 -13.73 5.57 9.57
CA ARG A 45 -13.09 4.63 8.62
C ARG A 45 -12.35 3.48 9.31
N GLN A 46 -11.91 3.66 10.55
CA GLN A 46 -11.33 2.59 11.35
C GLN A 46 -12.39 1.54 11.74
N VAL A 47 -13.58 1.99 12.12
CA VAL A 47 -14.71 1.10 12.45
C VAL A 47 -15.16 0.29 11.23
N GLU A 48 -15.13 0.88 10.02
CA GLU A 48 -15.45 0.20 8.75
C GLU A 48 -14.38 -0.84 8.33
N GLY A 49 -13.37 -1.11 9.15
CA GLY A 49 -12.32 -2.09 8.86
C GLY A 49 -11.31 -1.64 7.80
N ARG A 50 -11.38 -0.40 7.34
CA ARG A 50 -10.43 0.18 6.36
C ARG A 50 -9.11 0.56 7.04
N LYS A 51 -8.28 -0.43 7.34
CA LYS A 51 -6.98 -0.31 8.04
C LYS A 51 -6.02 0.74 7.46
N ASN A 52 -6.21 1.14 6.20
CA ASN A 52 -5.30 2.05 5.49
C ASN A 52 -5.37 3.52 5.95
N TYR A 53 -6.40 3.93 6.68
CA TYR A 53 -6.55 5.31 7.15
C TYR A 53 -5.80 5.61 8.46
N THR A 54 -5.44 4.58 9.21
CA THR A 54 -4.64 4.71 10.44
C THR A 54 -3.19 4.26 10.29
N GLY A 55 -2.81 3.72 9.13
CA GLY A 55 -1.44 3.24 8.83
C GLY A 55 -0.39 4.37 8.80
N ARG A 56 0.88 4.01 9.02
CA ARG A 56 2.00 4.94 9.29
C ARG A 56 2.38 5.91 8.16
N SER A 57 2.09 5.62 6.90
CA SER A 57 2.49 6.48 5.78
C SER A 57 1.36 6.66 4.78
N GLY A 58 0.86 7.84 4.60
CA GLY A 58 -0.31 8.16 3.78
C GLY A 58 -1.60 8.26 4.59
N SER A 59 -1.50 8.19 5.91
CA SER A 59 -2.64 8.21 6.81
C SER A 59 -3.19 9.61 7.04
N VAL A 60 -4.44 9.66 7.45
CA VAL A 60 -5.12 10.87 7.92
C VAL A 60 -4.34 11.54 9.06
N ARG A 61 -3.70 10.77 9.94
CA ARG A 61 -2.86 11.31 11.02
C ARG A 61 -1.69 12.16 10.48
N SER A 62 -1.09 11.76 9.36
CA SER A 62 -0.05 12.57 8.72
C SER A 62 -0.64 13.80 8.00
N LEU A 63 -1.88 13.72 7.49
CA LEU A 63 -2.60 14.88 6.97
C LEU A 63 -2.81 15.92 8.09
N ILE A 64 -3.30 15.49 9.26
CA ILE A 64 -3.49 16.37 10.43
C ILE A 64 -2.21 17.10 10.81
N LYS A 65 -1.06 16.39 10.83
CA LYS A 65 0.25 17.02 11.10
C LYS A 65 0.58 18.14 10.11
N HIS A 66 0.28 17.94 8.83
CA HIS A 66 0.52 18.97 7.81
C HIS A 66 -0.48 20.13 7.89
N LEU A 67 -1.75 19.87 8.24
CA LEU A 67 -2.71 20.93 8.48
C LEU A 67 -2.33 21.77 9.69
N LYS A 68 -1.90 21.14 10.80
CA LYS A 68 -1.39 21.86 11.98
C LYS A 68 -0.14 22.68 11.65
N ALA A 69 0.79 22.14 10.89
CA ALA A 69 1.99 22.86 10.48
C ALA A 69 1.70 24.02 9.49
N LEU A 70 0.57 23.99 8.79
CA LEU A 70 0.06 25.12 8.01
C LEU A 70 -0.56 26.22 8.90
N GLY A 71 -0.84 25.93 10.19
CA GLY A 71 -1.55 26.85 11.10
C GLY A 71 -3.08 26.70 11.08
N ALA A 72 -3.61 25.60 10.53
CA ALA A 72 -5.05 25.36 10.38
C ALA A 72 -5.71 24.75 11.63
N GLU A 73 -5.16 24.98 12.83
CA GLU A 73 -5.69 24.37 14.07
C GLU A 73 -7.07 24.90 14.45
N ASP A 74 -7.31 26.17 14.19
CA ASP A 74 -8.56 26.84 14.51
C ASP A 74 -9.46 27.08 13.28
N THR A 75 -9.00 26.70 12.09
CA THR A 75 -9.76 26.85 10.84
C THR A 75 -11.07 26.09 10.91
N LEU A 76 -12.17 26.75 10.59
CA LEU A 76 -13.49 26.14 10.49
C LEU A 76 -13.64 25.40 9.16
N LEU A 77 -14.42 24.32 9.15
CA LEU A 77 -14.66 23.54 7.95
C LEU A 77 -15.27 24.37 6.81
N VAL A 78 -16.12 25.34 7.15
CA VAL A 78 -16.77 26.25 6.19
C VAL A 78 -15.82 27.29 5.58
N GLU A 79 -14.66 27.53 6.21
CA GLU A 79 -13.62 28.43 5.73
C GLU A 79 -12.67 27.73 4.73
N VAL A 80 -12.85 26.42 4.52
CA VAL A 80 -12.03 25.67 3.56
C VAL A 80 -12.56 25.93 2.16
N ASP A 81 -12.07 26.99 1.57
CA ASP A 81 -12.35 27.42 0.20
C ASP A 81 -11.24 27.01 -0.79
N LEU A 82 -11.32 27.51 -2.01
CA LEU A 82 -10.33 27.25 -3.05
C LEU A 82 -8.95 27.82 -2.68
N ASP A 83 -8.92 29.02 -2.07
CA ASP A 83 -7.68 29.69 -1.69
C ASP A 83 -6.97 28.92 -0.57
N PHE A 84 -7.69 28.46 0.44
CA PHE A 84 -7.14 27.58 1.46
C PHE A 84 -6.55 26.30 0.85
N CYS A 85 -7.27 25.67 -0.07
CA CYS A 85 -6.80 24.47 -0.75
C CYS A 85 -5.52 24.73 -1.56
N GLN A 86 -5.41 25.86 -2.21
CA GLN A 86 -4.23 26.28 -2.97
C GLN A 86 -3.03 26.57 -2.06
N GLN A 87 -3.26 27.24 -0.93
CA GLN A 87 -2.25 27.45 0.11
C GLN A 87 -1.75 26.12 0.67
N PHE A 88 -2.64 25.18 0.96
CA PHE A 88 -2.26 23.84 1.45
C PHE A 88 -1.40 23.08 0.44
N VAL A 89 -1.75 23.10 -0.84
CA VAL A 89 -0.94 22.45 -1.90
C VAL A 89 0.43 23.12 -2.02
N THR A 90 0.49 24.45 -1.99
CA THR A 90 1.73 25.22 -2.04
C THR A 90 2.63 24.91 -0.84
N TYR A 91 2.04 24.86 0.35
CA TYR A 91 2.73 24.42 1.57
C TYR A 91 3.31 23.01 1.41
N LEU A 92 2.53 22.03 0.94
CA LEU A 92 3.01 20.66 0.77
C LEU A 92 4.21 20.56 -0.18
N ARG A 93 4.29 21.40 -1.21
CA ARG A 93 5.43 21.45 -2.15
C ARG A 93 6.71 22.03 -1.54
N SER A 94 6.57 22.89 -0.54
CA SER A 94 7.70 23.46 0.21
C SER A 94 8.03 22.67 1.49
N ALA A 95 7.08 21.87 1.98
CA ALA A 95 7.19 21.14 3.24
C ALA A 95 8.30 20.09 3.21
N GLN A 96 8.94 19.95 4.37
CA GLN A 96 9.92 18.90 4.61
C GLN A 96 9.26 17.62 5.11
N ASP A 97 9.92 16.49 4.87
CA ASP A 97 9.50 15.20 5.43
C ASP A 97 9.66 15.22 6.94
N MET A 98 8.53 15.08 7.65
CA MET A 98 8.47 15.10 9.12
C MET A 98 8.91 13.77 9.77
N HIS A 99 9.53 12.85 9.02
CA HIS A 99 10.04 11.61 9.58
C HIS A 99 11.34 11.87 10.36
N HIS A 100 11.32 11.67 11.68
CA HIS A 100 12.41 11.88 12.63
C HIS A 100 13.68 11.05 12.36
N HIS A 101 13.68 10.16 11.38
CA HIS A 101 14.82 9.28 11.06
C HIS A 101 15.74 9.82 9.97
N LEU A 102 15.41 10.95 9.36
CA LEU A 102 16.24 11.55 8.32
C LEU A 102 17.31 12.44 8.97
N LYS A 103 18.58 12.11 8.75
CA LYS A 103 19.72 12.93 9.21
C LYS A 103 19.75 14.32 8.56
N THR A 104 19.13 14.46 7.40
CA THR A 104 18.98 15.72 6.67
C THR A 104 17.52 15.92 6.27
N PRO A 105 16.94 17.13 6.45
CA PRO A 105 15.60 17.44 5.99
C PRO A 105 15.49 17.27 4.48
N LYS A 106 14.49 16.52 4.02
CA LYS A 106 14.20 16.35 2.59
C LYS A 106 12.83 16.89 2.28
N LYS A 107 12.66 17.52 1.13
CA LYS A 107 11.33 17.88 0.61
C LYS A 107 10.47 16.63 0.47
N LEU A 108 9.17 16.80 0.62
CA LEU A 108 8.21 15.73 0.39
C LEU A 108 8.32 15.22 -1.06
N ALA A 109 8.30 13.91 -1.23
CA ALA A 109 8.22 13.31 -2.56
C ALA A 109 6.86 13.63 -3.19
N GLU A 110 6.81 13.85 -4.50
CA GLU A 110 5.58 14.16 -5.25
C GLU A 110 4.47 13.13 -5.00
N SER A 111 4.82 11.85 -4.94
CA SER A 111 3.87 10.78 -4.60
C SER A 111 3.26 10.92 -3.19
N THR A 112 4.01 11.49 -2.24
CA THR A 112 3.53 11.77 -0.89
C THR A 112 2.59 12.96 -0.90
N ILE A 113 2.95 14.04 -1.62
CA ILE A 113 2.10 15.21 -1.81
C ILE A 113 0.76 14.80 -2.43
N LEU A 114 0.78 14.08 -3.55
CA LEU A 114 -0.43 13.57 -4.21
C LEU A 114 -1.28 12.67 -3.30
N SER A 115 -0.64 11.88 -2.44
CA SER A 115 -1.35 11.09 -1.45
C SER A 115 -2.07 11.96 -0.42
N LYS A 116 -1.44 13.04 0.09
CA LYS A 116 -2.08 13.97 1.02
C LYS A 116 -3.26 14.69 0.38
N ILE A 117 -3.08 15.19 -0.83
CA ILE A 117 -4.13 15.83 -1.63
C ILE A 117 -5.34 14.91 -1.79
N LYS A 118 -5.12 13.65 -2.19
CA LYS A 118 -6.20 12.66 -2.34
C LYS A 118 -6.93 12.38 -1.04
N ILE A 119 -6.21 12.26 0.08
CA ILE A 119 -6.83 12.03 1.38
C ILE A 119 -7.66 13.26 1.77
N PHE A 120 -7.12 14.47 1.59
CA PHE A 120 -7.82 15.70 1.92
C PHE A 120 -9.08 15.88 1.06
N SER A 121 -8.96 15.67 -0.26
CA SER A 121 -10.12 15.66 -1.15
C SER A 121 -11.19 14.63 -0.75
N ALA A 122 -10.78 13.44 -0.28
CA ALA A 122 -11.72 12.43 0.21
C ALA A 122 -12.43 12.85 1.50
N VAL A 123 -11.74 13.57 2.39
CA VAL A 123 -12.34 14.16 3.60
C VAL A 123 -13.38 15.23 3.23
N LEU A 124 -13.02 16.13 2.30
CA LEU A 124 -13.93 17.19 1.85
C LEU A 124 -15.15 16.63 1.10
N ASN A 125 -14.99 15.57 0.28
CA ASN A 125 -16.11 14.87 -0.32
C ASN A 125 -17.06 14.28 0.73
N GLU A 126 -16.54 13.83 1.86
CA GLU A 126 -17.38 13.36 2.96
C GLU A 126 -18.14 14.53 3.62
N ALA A 127 -17.50 15.70 3.76
CA ALA A 127 -18.16 16.92 4.24
C ALA A 127 -19.30 17.35 3.30
N VAL A 128 -19.10 17.26 1.98
CA VAL A 128 -20.15 17.51 0.98
C VAL A 128 -21.29 16.49 1.11
N ARG A 129 -20.95 15.20 1.28
CA ARG A 129 -21.96 14.14 1.49
C ARG A 129 -22.83 14.39 2.71
N PHE A 130 -22.26 14.95 3.78
CA PHE A 130 -22.98 15.37 4.98
C PHE A 130 -23.64 16.75 4.86
N ARG A 131 -23.53 17.40 3.68
CA ARG A 131 -24.06 18.75 3.44
C ARG A 131 -23.49 19.82 4.38
N LEU A 132 -22.26 19.62 4.83
CA LEU A 132 -21.48 20.59 5.60
C LEU A 132 -20.76 21.57 4.68
N LEU A 133 -20.43 21.16 3.47
CA LEU A 133 -19.95 21.98 2.36
C LEU A 133 -20.90 21.81 1.18
N GLU A 134 -21.00 22.82 0.33
CA GLU A 134 -21.79 22.77 -0.90
C GLU A 134 -21.06 21.94 -1.97
N GLU A 135 -19.76 22.19 -2.15
CA GLU A 135 -18.91 21.50 -3.08
C GLU A 135 -17.52 21.23 -2.48
N ASN A 136 -16.74 20.40 -3.16
CA ASN A 136 -15.36 20.11 -2.77
C ASN A 136 -14.40 21.07 -3.46
N PRO A 137 -13.80 22.07 -2.77
CA PRO A 137 -12.92 23.04 -3.39
C PRO A 137 -11.62 22.43 -3.93
N MET A 138 -11.16 21.28 -3.40
CA MET A 138 -10.03 20.55 -3.98
C MET A 138 -10.32 20.01 -5.40
N GLY A 139 -11.59 19.79 -5.75
CA GLY A 139 -12.00 19.36 -7.08
C GLY A 139 -11.84 20.45 -8.13
N LEU A 140 -11.86 21.72 -7.73
CA LEU A 140 -11.71 22.88 -8.59
C LEU A 140 -10.23 23.20 -8.95
N LEU A 141 -9.27 22.60 -8.24
CA LEU A 141 -7.85 22.83 -8.50
C LEU A 141 -7.38 22.05 -9.74
N HIS A 142 -7.48 22.64 -10.92
CA HIS A 142 -7.06 22.07 -12.19
C HIS A 142 -5.56 21.67 -12.25
N THR A 143 -4.71 22.30 -11.46
CA THR A 143 -3.25 22.12 -11.46
C THR A 143 -2.77 20.80 -10.82
N ILE A 144 -3.64 20.07 -10.12
CA ILE A 144 -3.24 18.87 -9.36
C ILE A 144 -3.23 17.59 -10.22
N HIS A 145 -3.97 17.61 -11.33
CA HIS A 145 -4.19 16.38 -12.11
C HIS A 145 -3.15 16.08 -13.18
N HIS A 146 -2.20 16.99 -13.46
CA HIS A 146 -1.32 16.90 -14.62
C HIS A 146 0.18 16.70 -14.34
N THR A 147 0.60 16.46 -13.11
CA THR A 147 1.94 15.88 -12.94
C THR A 147 1.91 14.45 -13.47
N ALA A 148 2.38 14.29 -14.70
CA ALA A 148 2.59 12.98 -15.29
C ALA A 148 3.27 12.10 -14.23
N ARG A 149 2.62 11.01 -13.83
CA ARG A 149 3.22 10.03 -12.94
C ARG A 149 4.49 9.55 -13.63
N VAL A 150 5.63 10.09 -13.25
CA VAL A 150 6.90 9.45 -13.59
C VAL A 150 6.82 8.08 -12.89
N GLN A 151 6.51 7.06 -13.65
CA GLN A 151 6.50 5.69 -13.16
C GLN A 151 7.95 5.36 -12.82
N LYS A 152 8.30 5.47 -11.53
CA LYS A 152 9.59 4.94 -11.09
C LYS A 152 9.63 3.46 -11.44
N GLU A 153 10.62 3.09 -12.21
CA GLU A 153 10.87 1.70 -12.55
C GLU A 153 11.02 0.89 -11.27
N ARG A 154 10.23 -0.17 -11.16
CA ARG A 154 10.23 -1.01 -9.95
C ARG A 154 11.36 -2.01 -10.08
N ALA A 155 12.30 -1.95 -9.15
CA ALA A 155 13.41 -2.89 -9.12
C ALA A 155 12.91 -4.33 -8.96
N PHE A 156 13.51 -5.25 -9.74
CA PHE A 156 13.28 -6.68 -9.65
C PHE A 156 14.57 -7.45 -9.91
N LEU A 157 14.60 -8.72 -9.52
CA LEU A 157 15.74 -9.60 -9.69
C LEU A 157 15.65 -10.33 -11.03
N LEU A 158 16.77 -10.38 -11.75
CA LEU A 158 16.93 -11.19 -12.95
C LEU A 158 17.11 -12.66 -12.55
N GLN A 159 16.92 -13.59 -13.49
CA GLN A 159 17.03 -15.03 -13.24
C GLN A 159 18.38 -15.43 -12.62
N GLY A 160 19.49 -14.87 -13.12
CA GLY A 160 20.82 -15.10 -12.57
C GLY A 160 20.98 -14.56 -11.14
N GLU A 161 20.36 -13.41 -10.83
CA GLU A 161 20.36 -12.81 -9.51
C GLU A 161 19.51 -13.62 -8.53
N ILE A 162 18.35 -14.14 -8.96
CA ILE A 162 17.53 -15.04 -8.14
C ILE A 162 18.36 -16.24 -7.71
N ARG A 163 19.08 -16.89 -8.65
CA ARG A 163 19.94 -18.03 -8.34
C ARG A 163 21.03 -17.68 -7.33
N LYS A 164 21.67 -16.52 -7.46
CA LYS A 164 22.69 -16.05 -6.49
C LYS A 164 22.08 -15.85 -5.11
N VAL A 165 20.95 -15.17 -5.02
CA VAL A 165 20.25 -14.88 -3.76
C VAL A 165 19.81 -16.18 -3.07
N MET A 166 19.20 -17.12 -3.81
CA MET A 166 18.75 -18.41 -3.25
C MET A 166 19.92 -19.22 -2.68
N LYS A 167 21.09 -19.20 -3.33
CA LYS A 167 22.30 -19.94 -2.90
C LYS A 167 23.05 -19.24 -1.78
N ALA A 168 22.99 -17.91 -1.69
CA ALA A 168 23.76 -17.15 -0.71
C ALA A 168 23.38 -17.52 0.74
N PRO A 169 24.36 -17.65 1.64
CA PRO A 169 24.09 -17.78 3.06
C PRO A 169 23.36 -16.52 3.57
N CYS A 170 22.55 -16.66 4.61
CA CYS A 170 21.81 -15.55 5.20
C CYS A 170 21.85 -15.65 6.71
N ALA A 171 22.30 -14.60 7.38
CA ALA A 171 22.28 -14.52 8.84
C ALA A 171 20.85 -14.53 9.44
N TYR A 172 19.84 -14.39 8.59
CA TYR A 172 18.42 -14.40 8.98
C TYR A 172 17.66 -15.47 8.19
N PRO A 173 17.75 -16.77 8.55
CA PRO A 173 17.18 -17.87 7.76
C PRO A 173 15.71 -17.67 7.45
N LEU A 174 14.91 -17.31 8.44
CA LEU A 174 13.47 -17.11 8.26
C LEU A 174 13.12 -15.95 7.29
N LEU A 175 13.96 -14.90 7.24
CA LEU A 175 13.83 -13.84 6.24
C LEU A 175 14.13 -14.37 4.83
N LYS A 176 15.17 -15.21 4.70
CA LYS A 176 15.53 -15.85 3.43
C LYS A 176 14.36 -16.68 2.92
N GLU A 177 13.80 -17.59 3.74
CA GLU A 177 12.69 -18.43 3.33
C GLU A 177 11.44 -17.61 2.98
N ALA A 178 11.09 -16.59 3.76
CA ALA A 178 9.95 -15.71 3.47
C ALA A 178 10.14 -14.92 2.16
N PHE A 179 11.33 -14.40 1.90
CA PHE A 179 11.64 -13.66 0.66
C PHE A 179 11.64 -14.58 -0.55
N SER A 180 12.23 -15.77 -0.42
CA SER A 180 12.24 -16.82 -1.44
C SER A 180 10.83 -17.29 -1.78
N LEU A 181 10.00 -17.56 -0.77
CA LEU A 181 8.60 -17.91 -0.97
C LEU A 181 7.84 -16.81 -1.72
N SER A 182 8.10 -15.53 -1.40
CA SER A 182 7.49 -14.40 -2.13
C SER A 182 7.94 -14.34 -3.60
N ILE A 183 9.20 -14.70 -3.91
CA ILE A 183 9.69 -14.80 -5.29
C ILE A 183 9.01 -15.96 -6.04
N LEU A 184 8.74 -17.07 -5.36
CA LEU A 184 8.19 -18.29 -5.97
C LEU A 184 6.67 -18.27 -6.13
N THR A 185 5.96 -17.50 -5.27
CA THR A 185 4.49 -17.50 -5.21
C THR A 185 3.85 -16.16 -5.55
N GLY A 186 4.62 -15.08 -5.56
CA GLY A 186 4.10 -13.72 -5.71
C GLY A 186 3.32 -13.19 -4.50
N LEU A 187 3.27 -13.90 -3.38
CA LEU A 187 2.57 -13.45 -2.17
C LEU A 187 3.12 -12.11 -1.66
N ARG A 188 2.22 -11.25 -1.17
CA ARG A 188 2.62 -10.00 -0.51
C ARG A 188 3.25 -10.29 0.86
N LYS A 189 4.10 -9.38 1.33
CA LYS A 189 4.66 -9.46 2.69
C LYS A 189 3.59 -9.71 3.75
N SER A 190 2.46 -8.98 3.68
CA SER A 190 1.36 -9.15 4.63
C SER A 190 0.76 -10.56 4.62
N ASP A 191 0.68 -11.17 3.43
CA ASP A 191 0.06 -12.48 3.26
C ASP A 191 1.00 -13.58 3.75
N ILE A 192 2.32 -13.45 3.52
CA ILE A 192 3.34 -14.36 4.09
C ILE A 192 3.36 -14.25 5.63
N PHE A 193 3.35 -13.03 6.18
CA PHE A 193 3.40 -12.83 7.63
C PHE A 193 2.15 -13.32 8.36
N SER A 194 1.05 -13.50 7.65
CA SER A 194 -0.20 -14.05 8.16
C SER A 194 -0.48 -15.47 7.69
N LEU A 195 0.52 -16.15 7.07
CA LEU A 195 0.37 -17.50 6.56
C LEU A 195 0.34 -18.51 7.71
N LYS A 196 -0.66 -19.39 7.70
CA LYS A 196 -0.89 -20.42 8.71
C LYS A 196 -0.80 -21.81 8.11
N ALA A 197 -0.63 -22.84 8.92
CA ALA A 197 -0.71 -24.21 8.47
C ALA A 197 -2.07 -24.57 7.84
N ALA A 198 -3.16 -24.00 8.38
CA ALA A 198 -4.52 -24.13 7.85
C ALA A 198 -4.68 -23.57 6.40
N ASP A 199 -3.82 -22.64 5.98
CA ASP A 199 -3.83 -22.12 4.62
C ASP A 199 -3.24 -23.11 3.58
N LEU A 200 -2.60 -24.21 4.04
CA LEU A 200 -1.99 -25.23 3.18
C LEU A 200 -2.96 -26.37 2.93
N ILE A 201 -3.32 -26.58 1.67
CA ILE A 201 -4.19 -27.70 1.25
C ILE A 201 -3.43 -28.59 0.27
N LYS A 202 -3.73 -29.89 0.28
CA LYS A 202 -3.17 -30.86 -0.68
C LYS A 202 -4.28 -31.42 -1.54
N ARG A 203 -4.09 -31.36 -2.88
CA ARG A 203 -5.00 -31.95 -3.88
C ARG A 203 -4.16 -32.63 -4.95
N ASP A 204 -4.52 -33.86 -5.31
CA ASP A 204 -3.87 -34.63 -6.36
C ASP A 204 -2.33 -34.69 -6.23
N GLY A 205 -1.85 -34.81 -4.98
CA GLY A 205 -0.42 -34.86 -4.68
C GLY A 205 0.28 -33.49 -4.57
N ILE A 206 -0.33 -32.41 -5.04
CA ILE A 206 0.24 -31.07 -5.08
C ILE A 206 -0.25 -30.27 -3.87
N TYR A 207 0.66 -29.52 -3.23
CA TYR A 207 0.30 -28.56 -2.22
C TYR A 207 -0.09 -27.22 -2.84
N TYR A 208 -1.06 -26.54 -2.22
CA TYR A 208 -1.53 -25.21 -2.59
C TYR A 208 -1.58 -24.33 -1.34
N ILE A 209 -1.30 -23.05 -1.52
CA ILE A 209 -1.68 -22.03 -0.55
C ILE A 209 -3.08 -21.54 -0.91
N LYS A 210 -4.07 -21.78 -0.04
CA LYS A 210 -5.43 -21.23 -0.13
C LYS A 210 -5.59 -20.16 0.94
N LYS A 211 -5.60 -18.89 0.53
CA LYS A 211 -5.58 -17.77 1.48
C LYS A 211 -6.37 -16.58 1.01
N THR A 212 -7.13 -15.97 1.93
CA THR A 212 -7.72 -14.65 1.70
C THR A 212 -6.66 -13.57 1.89
N CYS A 213 -6.41 -12.78 0.84
CA CYS A 213 -5.46 -11.68 0.88
C CYS A 213 -5.81 -10.66 1.95
N VAL A 214 -4.86 -10.31 2.81
CA VAL A 214 -5.05 -9.30 3.87
C VAL A 214 -5.49 -7.94 3.31
N LYS A 215 -4.97 -7.54 2.15
CA LYS A 215 -5.19 -6.20 1.58
C LYS A 215 -6.42 -6.11 0.68
N THR A 216 -6.68 -7.12 -0.13
CA THR A 216 -7.73 -7.08 -1.18
C THR A 216 -8.97 -7.89 -0.83
N GLN A 217 -8.92 -8.70 0.24
CA GLN A 217 -9.97 -9.62 0.66
C GLN A 217 -10.36 -10.64 -0.42
N GLN A 218 -9.50 -10.83 -1.42
CA GLN A 218 -9.69 -11.86 -2.46
C GLN A 218 -9.09 -13.18 -2.01
N GLU A 219 -9.77 -14.28 -2.32
CA GLU A 219 -9.23 -15.62 -2.16
C GLU A 219 -8.16 -15.88 -3.21
N LEU A 220 -7.01 -16.37 -2.78
CA LEU A 220 -5.93 -16.86 -3.62
C LEU A 220 -5.81 -18.36 -3.48
N ILE A 221 -5.60 -19.04 -4.60
CA ILE A 221 -5.22 -20.44 -4.65
C ILE A 221 -3.95 -20.50 -5.49
N ILE A 222 -2.81 -20.78 -4.87
CA ILE A 222 -1.50 -20.79 -5.51
C ILE A 222 -0.91 -22.19 -5.39
N PRO A 223 -0.66 -22.91 -6.50
CA PRO A 223 0.07 -24.17 -6.45
C PRO A 223 1.52 -23.95 -6.02
N LEU A 224 2.06 -24.85 -5.23
CA LEU A 224 3.44 -24.79 -4.78
C LEU A 224 4.34 -25.62 -5.69
N SER A 225 5.52 -25.09 -6.01
CA SER A 225 6.62 -25.86 -6.55
C SER A 225 7.38 -26.56 -5.42
N ASP A 226 8.19 -27.56 -5.75
CA ASP A 226 9.03 -28.28 -4.79
C ASP A 226 9.92 -27.32 -3.99
N GLU A 227 10.45 -26.25 -4.63
CA GLU A 227 11.25 -25.24 -3.96
C GLU A 227 10.44 -24.40 -2.99
N ALA A 228 9.16 -24.12 -3.31
CA ALA A 228 8.27 -23.37 -2.41
C ALA A 228 7.87 -24.23 -1.22
N GLU A 229 7.61 -25.52 -1.41
CA GLU A 229 7.40 -26.49 -0.33
C GLU A 229 8.64 -26.56 0.56
N ALA A 230 9.83 -26.72 0.00
CA ALA A 230 11.08 -26.74 0.74
C ALA A 230 11.34 -25.44 1.54
N CYS A 231 10.93 -24.26 1.02
CA CYS A 231 11.00 -23.01 1.78
C CYS A 231 10.09 -23.05 3.02
N LEU A 232 8.88 -23.59 2.90
CA LEU A 232 7.96 -23.72 4.01
C LEU A 232 8.46 -24.75 5.04
N GLU A 233 8.97 -25.89 4.60
CA GLU A 233 9.54 -26.90 5.49
C GLU A 233 10.76 -26.40 6.25
N ARG A 234 11.65 -25.64 5.60
CA ARG A 234 12.79 -25.01 6.31
C ARG A 234 12.35 -23.92 7.27
N SER A 235 11.25 -23.21 6.98
CA SER A 235 10.72 -22.17 7.88
C SER A 235 10.05 -22.73 9.13
N THR A 236 9.47 -23.93 9.05
CA THR A 236 8.76 -24.61 10.13
C THR A 236 9.62 -25.64 10.86
N GLY A 237 10.67 -26.13 10.21
CA GLY A 237 11.53 -27.20 10.74
C GLY A 237 10.91 -28.61 10.67
N CYS A 238 9.77 -28.78 9.98
CA CYS A 238 9.08 -30.05 9.79
C CYS A 238 8.53 -30.18 8.36
N ARG A 239 8.14 -31.40 7.97
CA ARG A 239 7.51 -31.65 6.66
C ARG A 239 6.09 -31.07 6.64
N LEU A 240 5.65 -30.59 5.46
CA LEU A 240 4.30 -30.05 5.30
C LEU A 240 3.19 -31.05 5.66
N ALA A 241 3.46 -32.35 5.49
CA ALA A 241 2.52 -33.41 5.86
C ALA A 241 2.33 -33.57 7.38
N GLU A 242 3.30 -33.12 8.17
CA GLU A 242 3.33 -33.22 9.65
C GLU A 242 2.77 -31.98 10.33
N LEU A 243 2.51 -30.91 9.56
CA LEU A 243 1.95 -29.67 10.10
C LEU A 243 0.51 -29.90 10.62
N ASP A 244 0.29 -29.51 11.85
CA ASP A 244 -1.05 -29.47 12.43
C ASP A 244 -1.87 -28.36 11.78
N LYS A 245 -2.80 -28.75 10.91
CA LYS A 245 -3.66 -27.85 10.14
C LYS A 245 -4.77 -27.20 10.97
N GLU A 246 -5.08 -27.73 12.13
CA GLU A 246 -6.04 -27.12 13.07
C GLU A 246 -5.39 -25.99 13.85
N ASN A 247 -4.05 -25.97 13.86
CA ASN A 247 -3.30 -24.94 14.57
C ASN A 247 -3.29 -23.61 13.81
N GLU A 248 -3.81 -22.56 14.45
CA GLU A 248 -3.82 -21.17 13.99
C GLU A 248 -2.41 -20.52 14.02
N THR A 249 -1.36 -21.28 14.32
CA THR A 249 0.02 -20.77 14.42
C THR A 249 0.53 -20.26 13.08
N LEU A 250 1.11 -19.07 13.10
CA LEU A 250 1.72 -18.44 11.93
C LEU A 250 3.02 -19.14 11.58
N LEU A 251 3.21 -19.52 10.31
CA LEU A 251 4.41 -20.19 9.81
C LEU A 251 5.67 -19.30 9.86
N PHE A 252 5.47 -17.98 9.87
CA PHE A 252 6.54 -16.97 9.96
C PHE A 252 6.40 -16.09 11.21
N SER A 253 5.92 -16.64 12.33
CA SER A 253 5.61 -15.91 13.57
C SER A 253 6.80 -15.12 14.14
N SER A 254 8.00 -15.69 14.06
CA SER A 254 9.24 -15.06 14.57
C SER A 254 9.80 -13.99 13.64
N LEU A 255 9.23 -13.79 12.45
CA LEU A 255 9.71 -12.81 11.49
C LEU A 255 9.21 -11.42 11.82
N SER A 256 10.05 -10.62 12.46
CA SER A 256 9.74 -9.22 12.76
C SER A 256 9.75 -8.35 11.50
N SER A 257 8.75 -7.48 11.36
CA SER A 257 8.74 -6.46 10.30
C SER A 257 9.70 -5.30 10.57
N SER A 258 10.23 -5.18 11.80
CA SER A 258 11.19 -4.16 12.19
C SER A 258 12.52 -4.38 11.48
N ARG A 259 13.04 -3.33 10.86
CA ARG A 259 14.30 -3.35 10.09
C ARG A 259 14.39 -4.46 9.03
N LEU A 260 13.25 -5.02 8.59
CA LEU A 260 13.23 -6.13 7.63
C LEU A 260 13.97 -5.79 6.34
N ASN A 261 13.74 -4.60 5.77
CA ASN A 261 14.40 -4.18 4.54
C ASN A 261 15.89 -3.84 4.76
N GLU A 262 16.32 -3.49 5.95
CA GLU A 262 17.72 -3.30 6.31
C GLU A 262 18.44 -4.65 6.31
N LYS A 263 17.90 -5.64 7.04
CA LYS A 263 18.41 -7.02 7.05
C LYS A 263 18.44 -7.63 5.65
N LEU A 264 17.37 -7.43 4.87
CA LEU A 264 17.31 -7.88 3.48
C LEU A 264 18.42 -7.25 2.63
N ARG A 265 18.66 -5.95 2.78
CA ARG A 265 19.71 -5.25 2.03
C ARG A 265 21.10 -5.78 2.35
N THR A 266 21.40 -6.05 3.64
CA THR A 266 22.67 -6.65 4.06
C THR A 266 22.88 -7.99 3.38
N TRP A 267 21.90 -8.88 3.47
CA TRP A 267 21.97 -10.21 2.82
C TRP A 267 22.11 -10.13 1.30
N LEU A 268 21.34 -9.27 0.63
CA LEU A 268 21.43 -9.11 -0.83
C LEU A 268 22.79 -8.57 -1.27
N LYS A 269 23.40 -7.68 -0.47
CA LYS A 269 24.75 -7.20 -0.71
C LYS A 269 25.77 -8.34 -0.62
N GLU A 270 25.65 -9.22 0.38
CA GLU A 270 26.47 -10.43 0.52
C GLU A 270 26.26 -11.41 -0.66
N ALA A 271 25.06 -11.46 -1.22
CA ALA A 271 24.74 -12.21 -2.43
C ALA A 271 25.25 -11.55 -3.73
N GLY A 272 25.92 -10.39 -3.65
CA GLY A 272 26.46 -9.65 -4.78
C GLY A 272 25.42 -8.81 -5.55
N ILE A 273 24.31 -8.45 -4.92
CA ILE A 273 23.29 -7.56 -5.48
C ILE A 273 23.45 -6.18 -4.86
N THR A 274 24.18 -5.28 -5.54
CA THR A 274 24.57 -3.97 -5.03
C THR A 274 24.05 -2.81 -5.87
N ASP A 275 23.69 -3.04 -7.10
CA ASP A 275 23.28 -2.05 -8.10
C ASP A 275 21.79 -1.66 -8.05
N LYS A 276 21.00 -2.38 -7.20
CA LYS A 276 19.55 -2.22 -7.13
C LYS A 276 19.06 -1.98 -5.71
N HIS A 277 18.09 -1.09 -5.57
CA HIS A 277 17.39 -0.91 -4.30
C HIS A 277 16.23 -1.93 -4.17
N ILE A 278 16.55 -3.11 -3.67
CA ILE A 278 15.57 -4.18 -3.45
C ILE A 278 14.96 -4.06 -2.05
N THR A 279 13.64 -4.05 -1.99
CA THR A 279 12.84 -4.16 -0.78
C THR A 279 12.11 -5.51 -0.77
N PHE A 280 11.50 -5.89 0.36
CA PHE A 280 10.76 -7.16 0.42
C PHE A 280 9.65 -7.24 -0.64
N HIS A 281 9.01 -6.11 -0.97
CA HIS A 281 7.97 -6.10 -2.01
C HIS A 281 8.51 -6.36 -3.43
N CYS A 282 9.81 -6.15 -3.65
CA CYS A 282 10.44 -6.46 -4.93
C CYS A 282 10.46 -7.97 -5.24
N ALA A 283 10.34 -8.86 -4.24
CA ALA A 283 10.17 -10.30 -4.47
C ALA A 283 8.93 -10.59 -5.32
N ARG A 284 7.80 -9.99 -4.97
CA ARG A 284 6.56 -10.11 -5.75
C ARG A 284 6.66 -9.44 -7.14
N HIS A 285 7.39 -8.33 -7.26
CA HIS A 285 7.67 -7.74 -8.58
C HIS A 285 8.53 -8.67 -9.42
N THR A 286 9.50 -9.33 -8.80
CA THR A 286 10.34 -10.35 -9.44
C THR A 286 9.49 -11.49 -9.97
N PHE A 287 8.61 -12.09 -9.14
CA PHE A 287 7.67 -13.12 -9.58
C PHE A 287 6.87 -12.68 -10.80
N ALA A 288 6.20 -11.53 -10.72
CA ALA A 288 5.33 -11.04 -11.79
C ALA A 288 6.11 -10.81 -13.10
N THR A 289 7.27 -10.14 -13.00
CA THR A 289 8.08 -9.81 -14.18
C THR A 289 8.70 -11.06 -14.80
N GLN A 290 9.17 -12.01 -13.99
CA GLN A 290 9.75 -13.26 -14.49
C GLN A 290 8.68 -14.18 -15.11
N ALA A 291 7.51 -14.30 -14.50
CA ALA A 291 6.40 -15.08 -15.06
C ALA A 291 5.99 -14.55 -16.45
N LEU A 292 5.80 -13.24 -16.59
CA LEU A 292 5.52 -12.62 -17.89
C LEU A 292 6.67 -12.77 -18.88
N ALA A 293 7.92 -12.70 -18.44
CA ALA A 293 9.10 -12.90 -19.28
C ALA A 293 9.21 -14.33 -19.80
N MET A 294 8.72 -15.30 -19.05
CA MET A 294 8.63 -16.70 -19.43
C MET A 294 7.40 -17.03 -20.30
N GLY A 295 6.58 -16.05 -20.64
CA GLY A 295 5.42 -16.21 -21.53
C GLY A 295 4.12 -16.57 -20.82
N VAL A 296 4.06 -16.55 -19.49
CA VAL A 296 2.79 -16.70 -18.77
C VAL A 296 1.91 -15.51 -19.10
N ASP A 297 0.66 -15.76 -19.48
CA ASP A 297 -0.26 -14.70 -19.84
C ASP A 297 -0.58 -13.75 -18.66
N ILE A 298 -0.88 -12.51 -18.97
CA ILE A 298 -1.09 -11.46 -17.97
C ILE A 298 -2.30 -11.73 -17.07
N TYR A 299 -3.32 -12.42 -17.57
CA TYR A 299 -4.52 -12.76 -16.80
C TYR A 299 -4.16 -13.77 -15.71
N THR A 300 -3.47 -14.86 -16.07
CA THR A 300 -2.97 -15.86 -15.12
C THR A 300 -2.06 -15.24 -14.07
N VAL A 301 -1.11 -14.38 -14.47
CA VAL A 301 -0.27 -13.64 -13.51
C VAL A 301 -1.11 -12.74 -12.60
N SER A 302 -2.10 -12.07 -13.13
CA SER A 302 -3.01 -11.22 -12.36
C SER A 302 -3.80 -12.02 -11.31
N GLN A 303 -4.27 -13.21 -11.66
CA GLN A 303 -4.97 -14.15 -10.76
C GLN A 303 -4.05 -14.63 -9.64
N LEU A 304 -2.85 -15.12 -9.97
CA LEU A 304 -1.85 -15.59 -8.99
C LEU A 304 -1.46 -14.46 -8.01
N LEU A 305 -1.41 -13.23 -8.50
CA LEU A 305 -1.14 -12.06 -7.66
C LEU A 305 -2.37 -11.58 -6.86
N GLY A 306 -3.58 -12.01 -7.15
CA GLY A 306 -4.80 -11.48 -6.54
C GLY A 306 -4.97 -9.98 -6.78
N HIS A 307 -4.82 -9.55 -8.03
CA HIS A 307 -5.14 -8.20 -8.44
C HIS A 307 -6.61 -8.08 -8.81
N THR A 308 -7.31 -7.13 -8.23
CA THR A 308 -8.72 -6.81 -8.56
C THR A 308 -8.86 -6.26 -9.98
N HIS A 309 -7.82 -5.60 -10.49
CA HIS A 309 -7.80 -5.00 -11.81
C HIS A 309 -6.53 -5.41 -12.55
N ILE A 310 -6.68 -5.90 -13.78
CA ILE A 310 -5.58 -6.33 -14.63
C ILE A 310 -4.58 -5.19 -14.93
N SER A 311 -5.06 -3.93 -14.93
CA SER A 311 -4.23 -2.73 -15.07
C SER A 311 -3.11 -2.64 -14.03
N THR A 312 -3.28 -3.26 -12.87
CA THR A 312 -2.23 -3.35 -11.85
C THR A 312 -1.08 -4.26 -12.30
N THR A 313 -1.37 -5.27 -13.13
CA THR A 313 -0.37 -6.20 -13.69
C THR A 313 0.29 -5.64 -14.94
N GLN A 314 -0.39 -4.78 -15.72
CA GLN A 314 0.15 -4.14 -16.93
C GLN A 314 1.43 -3.34 -16.66
N VAL A 315 1.62 -2.83 -15.44
CA VAL A 315 2.85 -2.14 -15.03
C VAL A 315 4.10 -3.00 -15.24
N TYR A 316 4.00 -4.32 -15.08
CA TYR A 316 5.12 -5.25 -15.27
C TYR A 316 5.41 -5.48 -16.77
N VAL A 317 4.39 -5.44 -17.63
CA VAL A 317 4.57 -5.54 -19.08
C VAL A 317 5.36 -4.33 -19.59
N HIS A 318 5.06 -3.13 -19.13
CA HIS A 318 5.81 -1.94 -19.51
C HIS A 318 7.30 -2.03 -19.15
N SER A 319 7.63 -2.53 -17.95
CA SER A 319 9.03 -2.75 -17.54
C SER A 319 9.76 -3.74 -18.44
N LEU A 320 9.08 -4.76 -18.97
CA LEU A 320 9.66 -5.72 -19.92
C LEU A 320 9.85 -5.10 -21.31
N LEU A 321 8.91 -4.29 -21.79
CA LEU A 321 9.02 -3.62 -23.09
C LEU A 321 10.19 -2.65 -23.11
N GLN A 322 10.37 -1.86 -22.05
CA GLN A 322 11.50 -0.93 -21.93
C GLN A 322 12.83 -1.68 -22.01
N LYS A 323 12.97 -2.80 -21.28
CA LYS A 323 14.18 -3.63 -21.36
C LYS A 323 14.43 -4.24 -22.75
N LYS A 324 13.37 -4.68 -23.44
CA LYS A 324 13.49 -5.15 -24.81
C LYS A 324 13.98 -4.02 -25.75
N GLN A 325 13.44 -2.82 -25.61
CA GLN A 325 13.87 -1.66 -26.38
C GLN A 325 15.33 -1.29 -26.10
N GLU A 326 15.75 -1.31 -24.84
CA GLU A 326 17.12 -1.05 -24.43
C GLU A 326 18.08 -2.10 -24.99
N ALA A 327 17.73 -3.38 -24.93
CA ALA A 327 18.50 -4.46 -25.50
C ALA A 327 18.68 -4.29 -27.04
N ILE A 328 17.62 -3.93 -27.76
CA ILE A 328 17.70 -3.66 -29.21
C ILE A 328 18.61 -2.48 -29.51
N ARG A 329 18.52 -1.39 -28.72
CA ARG A 329 19.42 -0.24 -28.87
C ARG A 329 20.89 -0.60 -28.65
N LEU A 330 21.18 -1.40 -27.61
CA LEU A 330 22.55 -1.86 -27.34
C LEU A 330 23.09 -2.73 -28.49
N ILE A 331 22.29 -3.65 -29.02
CA ILE A 331 22.68 -4.48 -30.17
C ILE A 331 22.91 -3.60 -31.41
N ALA A 332 22.03 -2.65 -31.69
CA ALA A 332 22.20 -1.72 -32.80
C ALA A 332 23.46 -0.86 -32.68
N GLY A 333 23.81 -0.40 -31.45
CA GLY A 333 25.04 0.33 -31.17
C GLY A 333 26.33 -0.51 -31.29
N MET A 334 26.25 -1.84 -31.24
CA MET A 334 27.40 -2.75 -31.48
C MET A 334 27.62 -3.01 -32.97
N ALA A 335 26.65 -2.68 -33.83
CA ALA A 335 26.69 -2.90 -35.26
C ALA A 335 27.09 -1.61 -36.03
N ALA A 336 27.23 -0.48 -35.34
CA ALA A 336 27.68 0.82 -35.85
C ALA A 336 29.16 1.06 -35.47
#